data_196872f0630c043644153c674bcaee41
#
_entry.id   196872f0630c043644153c674bcaee41
#
_cell.length_a   1.000
_cell.length_b   1.000
_cell.length_c   1.000
_cell.angle_alpha   90.00
_cell.angle_beta   90.00
_cell.angle_gamma   90.00
#
_symmetry.space_group_name_H-M   'P 1'
#
loop_
_entity.id
_entity.type
_entity.pdbx_description
1 polymer ?
#
loop_
_entity_poly.entity_id
_entity_poly.type
_entity_poly.pdbx_seq_one_letter_code
_entity_poly.pdbx_strand_id
1 'polypeptide(L)'
;MATRIKLDRGQISNLSPVTTAKAFTLIELLAVIAILGLIAAFAVPQVLKWVSGARSDSARIQIEALGASIDLYRLEVGSFPPTLEALVVKPSGQDRWDGPYIKKKVLPKDPWGNDYIYRYPGDNGDYDLMSLGADKSEGGEGEQKDIVSWE
;
A
#
# COMPACT_ATOMS: atom_id res chain seq x y z
N MET A 1 -12.38 31.11 -86.50
CA MET A 1 -12.38 29.76 -85.97
C MET A 1 -12.48 29.91 -84.46
N ALA A 2 -13.72 29.84 -83.92
CA ALA A 2 -13.98 30.11 -82.47
C ALA A 2 -14.28 28.81 -81.78
N THR A 3 -13.36 28.39 -80.87
CA THR A 3 -13.51 27.20 -80.08
C THR A 3 -14.35 27.51 -78.83
N ARG A 4 -15.53 26.96 -78.75
CA ARG A 4 -16.39 27.06 -77.53
C ARG A 4 -15.93 26.10 -76.52
N ILE A 5 -15.52 26.60 -75.35
CA ILE A 5 -15.25 25.80 -74.12
C ILE A 5 -16.63 25.53 -73.49
N LYS A 6 -16.97 24.25 -73.37
CA LYS A 6 -18.17 23.74 -72.68
C LYS A 6 -17.85 23.60 -71.21
N LEU A 7 -18.41 24.46 -70.40
CA LEU A 7 -18.33 24.33 -68.93
C LEU A 7 -19.28 23.23 -68.45
N ASP A 8 -18.73 22.18 -67.94
CA ASP A 8 -19.46 21.05 -67.34
C ASP A 8 -19.99 21.45 -65.93
N ARG A 9 -21.34 21.41 -65.81
CA ARG A 9 -22.08 21.79 -64.60
C ARG A 9 -22.34 20.59 -63.63
N GLY A 10 -21.39 19.75 -63.44
CA GLY A 10 -21.66 18.47 -62.82
C GLY A 10 -20.80 18.06 -61.62
N GLN A 11 -20.26 18.97 -60.78
CA GLN A 11 -19.52 18.54 -59.62
C GLN A 11 -19.60 19.51 -58.44
N ILE A 12 -20.78 19.75 -57.88
CA ILE A 12 -20.96 20.39 -56.57
C ILE A 12 -22.04 19.66 -55.78
N SER A 13 -21.79 18.39 -55.46
CA SER A 13 -22.71 17.66 -54.59
C SER A 13 -21.99 16.61 -53.71
N ASN A 14 -20.94 17.01 -53.00
CA ASN A 14 -20.44 16.23 -51.89
C ASN A 14 -19.85 17.16 -50.81
N LEU A 15 -20.69 18.07 -50.30
CA LEU A 15 -20.42 18.72 -49.00
C LEU A 15 -20.89 17.74 -47.94
N SER A 16 -19.93 16.97 -47.35
CA SER A 16 -20.17 16.20 -46.15
C SER A 16 -20.73 17.14 -45.07
N PRO A 17 -21.75 16.72 -44.30
CA PRO A 17 -22.27 17.56 -43.22
C PRO A 17 -21.15 17.85 -42.25
N VAL A 18 -20.86 19.12 -42.06
CA VAL A 18 -19.96 19.59 -40.99
C VAL A 18 -20.59 19.20 -39.65
N THR A 19 -20.08 18.15 -39.04
CA THR A 19 -20.49 17.73 -37.68
C THR A 19 -20.11 18.87 -36.78
N THR A 20 -21.04 19.68 -36.35
CA THR A 20 -20.84 20.71 -35.32
C THR A 20 -20.45 20.01 -34.03
N ALA A 21 -19.16 19.96 -33.70
CA ALA A 21 -18.68 19.56 -32.42
C ALA A 21 -19.27 20.54 -31.39
N LYS A 22 -20.10 20.04 -30.46
CA LYS A 22 -20.60 20.84 -29.36
C LYS A 22 -19.40 21.22 -28.50
N ALA A 23 -19.03 22.47 -28.47
CA ALA A 23 -18.03 22.99 -27.57
C ALA A 23 -18.62 23.11 -26.16
N PHE A 24 -17.88 22.67 -25.16
CA PHE A 24 -18.27 22.84 -23.76
C PHE A 24 -18.27 24.33 -23.38
N THR A 25 -19.27 24.76 -22.65
CA THR A 25 -19.33 26.09 -22.07
C THR A 25 -18.47 26.14 -20.79
N LEU A 26 -17.95 27.33 -20.46
CA LEU A 26 -17.18 27.53 -19.24
C LEU A 26 -18.02 27.22 -18.00
N ILE A 27 -19.32 27.51 -18.03
CA ILE A 27 -20.24 27.22 -16.91
C ILE A 27 -20.47 25.71 -16.72
N GLU A 28 -20.52 24.92 -17.81
CA GLU A 28 -20.60 23.46 -17.71
C GLU A 28 -19.35 22.89 -17.04
N LEU A 29 -18.18 23.38 -17.41
CA LEU A 29 -16.94 22.95 -16.78
C LEU A 29 -16.90 23.31 -15.29
N LEU A 30 -17.31 24.54 -14.94
CA LEU A 30 -17.41 24.98 -13.54
C LEU A 30 -18.39 24.12 -12.74
N ALA A 31 -19.54 23.80 -13.32
CA ALA A 31 -20.51 22.92 -12.64
C ALA A 31 -19.94 21.52 -12.39
N VAL A 32 -19.23 20.94 -13.36
CA VAL A 32 -18.59 19.62 -13.22
C VAL A 32 -17.55 19.62 -12.11
N ILE A 33 -16.64 20.62 -12.09
CA ILE A 33 -15.64 20.69 -11.01
C ILE A 33 -16.25 20.96 -9.64
N ALA A 34 -17.31 21.71 -9.55
CA ALA A 34 -18.05 21.93 -8.29
C ALA A 34 -18.66 20.61 -7.78
N ILE A 35 -19.29 19.82 -8.64
CA ILE A 35 -19.85 18.52 -8.28
C ILE A 35 -18.75 17.54 -7.88
N LEU A 36 -17.67 17.46 -8.66
CA LEU A 36 -16.52 16.61 -8.34
C LEU A 36 -15.88 16.98 -7.00
N GLY A 37 -15.75 18.28 -6.72
CA GLY A 37 -15.25 18.77 -5.44
C GLY A 37 -16.16 18.37 -4.27
N LEU A 38 -17.47 18.44 -4.45
CA LEU A 38 -18.43 18.00 -3.44
C LEU A 38 -18.33 16.49 -3.17
N ILE A 39 -18.26 15.67 -4.22
CA ILE A 39 -18.10 14.21 -4.09
C ILE A 39 -16.78 13.90 -3.39
N ALA A 40 -15.68 14.53 -3.79
CA ALA A 40 -14.37 14.32 -3.21
C ALA A 40 -14.33 14.66 -1.71
N ALA A 41 -15.03 15.70 -1.29
CA ALA A 41 -15.11 16.11 0.12
C ALA A 41 -15.65 15.00 1.04
N PHE A 42 -16.55 14.16 0.55
CA PHE A 42 -17.10 13.02 1.30
C PHE A 42 -16.32 11.72 1.06
N ALA A 43 -15.86 11.48 -0.16
CA ALA A 43 -15.23 10.21 -0.53
C ALA A 43 -13.80 10.08 0.02
N VAL A 44 -13.00 11.15 0.00
CA VAL A 44 -11.60 11.11 0.42
C VAL A 44 -11.42 10.68 1.88
N PRO A 45 -12.13 11.24 2.88
CA PRO A 45 -11.97 10.79 4.27
C PRO A 45 -12.34 9.32 4.48
N GLN A 46 -13.33 8.83 3.75
CA GLN A 46 -13.76 7.43 3.84
C GLN A 46 -12.70 6.48 3.31
N VAL A 47 -12.13 6.80 2.15
CA VAL A 47 -11.05 6.00 1.55
C VAL A 47 -9.81 5.96 2.45
N LEU A 48 -9.43 7.10 3.04
CA LEU A 48 -8.30 7.17 3.97
C LEU A 48 -8.49 6.27 5.20
N LYS A 49 -9.70 6.22 5.78
CA LYS A 49 -10.01 5.30 6.89
C LYS A 49 -9.87 3.83 6.50
N TRP A 50 -10.33 3.45 5.31
CA TRP A 50 -10.20 2.06 4.83
C TRP A 50 -8.74 1.67 4.59
N VAL A 51 -7.95 2.55 3.99
CA VAL A 51 -6.52 2.31 3.78
C VAL A 51 -5.78 2.17 5.11
N SER A 52 -6.09 3.02 6.09
CA SER A 52 -5.55 2.95 7.44
C SER A 52 -5.86 1.61 8.11
N GLY A 53 -7.14 1.17 8.09
CA GLY A 53 -7.53 -0.12 8.63
C GLY A 53 -6.78 -1.29 7.97
N ALA A 54 -6.71 -1.31 6.64
CA ALA A 54 -6.02 -2.36 5.91
C ALA A 54 -4.52 -2.45 6.21
N ARG A 55 -3.86 -1.31 6.49
CA ARG A 55 -2.45 -1.30 6.92
C ARG A 55 -2.29 -1.90 8.31
N SER A 56 -3.14 -1.53 9.26
CA SER A 56 -3.10 -2.08 10.62
C SER A 56 -3.34 -3.60 10.62
N ASP A 57 -4.33 -4.09 9.84
CA ASP A 57 -4.59 -5.52 9.68
C ASP A 57 -3.38 -6.24 9.06
N SER A 58 -2.75 -5.63 8.06
CA SER A 58 -1.55 -6.19 7.44
C SER A 58 -0.37 -6.26 8.41
N ALA A 59 -0.17 -5.25 9.26
CA ALA A 59 0.85 -5.27 10.30
C ALA A 59 0.60 -6.38 11.32
N ARG A 60 -0.66 -6.58 11.75
CA ARG A 60 -1.05 -7.65 12.66
C ARG A 60 -0.72 -9.04 12.09
N ILE A 61 -1.13 -9.30 10.84
CA ILE A 61 -0.82 -10.55 10.14
C ILE A 61 0.70 -10.78 10.03
N GLN A 62 1.47 -9.73 9.79
CA GLN A 62 2.93 -9.85 9.70
C GLN A 62 3.56 -10.12 11.09
N ILE A 63 3.05 -9.53 12.16
CA ILE A 63 3.49 -9.80 13.54
C ILE A 63 3.21 -11.27 13.89
N GLU A 64 2.01 -11.79 13.57
CA GLU A 64 1.68 -13.19 13.77
C GLU A 64 2.62 -14.14 12.98
N ALA A 65 2.91 -13.81 11.73
CA ALA A 65 3.83 -14.59 10.90
C ALA A 65 5.28 -14.55 11.41
N LEU A 66 5.74 -13.41 11.92
CA LEU A 66 7.04 -13.29 12.59
C LEU A 66 7.06 -14.06 13.90
N GLY A 67 5.98 -14.01 14.69
CA GLY A 67 5.80 -14.79 15.91
C GLY A 67 5.94 -16.29 15.65
N ALA A 68 5.26 -16.80 14.63
CA ALA A 68 5.39 -18.21 14.23
C ALA A 68 6.84 -18.58 13.83
N SER A 69 7.57 -17.66 13.21
CA SER A 69 8.99 -17.86 12.88
C SER A 69 9.89 -17.85 14.11
N ILE A 70 9.58 -17.01 15.10
CA ILE A 70 10.27 -16.96 16.41
C ILE A 70 10.04 -18.28 17.17
N ASP A 71 8.81 -18.78 17.17
CA ASP A 71 8.47 -20.06 17.84
C ASP A 71 9.17 -21.25 17.19
N LEU A 72 9.26 -21.27 15.85
CA LEU A 72 10.00 -22.29 15.12
C LEU A 72 11.49 -22.24 15.45
N TYR A 73 12.09 -21.05 15.48
CA TYR A 73 13.47 -20.85 15.93
C TYR A 73 13.68 -21.42 17.34
N ARG A 74 12.78 -21.06 18.30
CA ARG A 74 12.84 -21.58 19.68
C ARG A 74 12.75 -23.11 19.74
N LEU A 75 11.87 -23.70 18.92
CA LEU A 75 11.71 -25.14 18.90
C LEU A 75 12.99 -25.88 18.47
N GLU A 76 13.67 -25.37 17.46
CA GLU A 76 14.87 -25.99 16.89
C GLU A 76 16.13 -25.66 17.69
N VAL A 77 16.32 -24.40 18.05
CA VAL A 77 17.54 -23.93 18.73
C VAL A 77 17.47 -24.15 20.25
N GLY A 78 16.25 -24.16 20.83
CA GLY A 78 16.01 -24.35 22.27
C GLY A 78 15.98 -23.06 23.06
N SER A 79 16.09 -21.89 22.44
CA SER A 79 16.00 -20.56 23.06
C SER A 79 15.36 -19.58 22.08
N PHE A 80 14.80 -18.48 22.58
CA PHE A 80 14.34 -17.41 21.70
C PHE A 80 15.50 -16.75 20.96
N PRO A 81 15.26 -16.21 19.74
CA PRO A 81 16.30 -15.50 19.01
C PRO A 81 16.75 -14.25 19.77
N PRO A 82 18.05 -13.94 19.81
CA PRO A 82 18.54 -12.73 20.48
C PRO A 82 18.09 -11.44 19.75
N THR A 83 17.90 -11.50 18.45
CA THR A 83 17.38 -10.42 17.58
C THR A 83 16.56 -11.02 16.44
N LEU A 84 15.74 -10.22 15.75
CA LEU A 84 15.00 -10.69 14.59
C LEU A 84 15.90 -11.13 13.42
N GLU A 85 17.09 -10.58 13.31
CA GLU A 85 18.08 -10.96 12.28
C GLU A 85 18.47 -12.44 12.40
N ALA A 86 18.41 -13.01 13.60
CA ALA A 86 18.67 -14.42 13.82
C ALA A 86 17.68 -15.36 13.12
N LEU A 87 16.52 -14.86 12.70
CA LEU A 87 15.57 -15.60 11.88
C LEU A 87 16.03 -15.76 10.42
N VAL A 88 16.98 -14.94 9.99
CA VAL A 88 17.46 -14.88 8.59
C VAL A 88 18.92 -15.31 8.47
N VAL A 89 19.74 -14.90 9.44
CA VAL A 89 21.19 -15.13 9.46
C VAL A 89 21.54 -15.97 10.67
N LYS A 90 22.35 -17.02 10.47
CA LYS A 90 22.80 -17.88 11.56
C LYS A 90 23.63 -17.09 12.59
N PRO A 91 23.22 -17.02 13.85
CA PRO A 91 24.03 -16.42 14.90
C PRO A 91 25.27 -17.26 15.19
N SER A 92 26.34 -16.61 15.61
CA SER A 92 27.58 -17.30 16.01
C SER A 92 27.35 -18.25 17.17
N GLY A 93 27.85 -19.47 17.08
CA GLY A 93 27.74 -20.47 18.17
C GLY A 93 26.39 -21.19 18.24
N GLN A 94 25.49 -21.03 17.29
CA GLN A 94 24.20 -21.72 17.25
C GLN A 94 24.23 -22.91 16.29
N ASP A 95 24.77 -24.05 16.74
CA ASP A 95 24.94 -25.24 15.89
C ASP A 95 23.62 -25.85 15.45
N ARG A 96 22.56 -25.71 16.25
CA ARG A 96 21.22 -26.21 15.96
C ARG A 96 20.40 -25.35 15.01
N TRP A 97 20.94 -24.19 14.58
CA TRP A 97 20.22 -23.30 13.68
C TRP A 97 20.13 -23.92 12.26
N ASP A 98 18.93 -24.21 11.80
CA ASP A 98 18.60 -24.79 10.49
C ASP A 98 17.75 -23.84 9.60
N GLY A 99 17.80 -22.53 9.88
CA GLY A 99 17.10 -21.52 9.11
C GLY A 99 17.67 -21.27 7.71
N PRO A 100 17.17 -20.30 6.96
CA PRO A 100 16.37 -19.15 7.46
C PRO A 100 14.91 -19.49 7.74
N TYR A 101 14.35 -18.92 8.80
CA TYR A 101 12.97 -19.13 9.24
C TYR A 101 11.96 -18.22 8.53
N ILE A 102 12.45 -17.30 7.70
CA ILE A 102 11.67 -16.40 6.86
C ILE A 102 11.90 -16.72 5.40
N LYS A 103 10.82 -17.02 4.65
CA LYS A 103 10.89 -17.46 3.24
C LYS A 103 11.68 -16.52 2.33
N LYS A 104 11.56 -15.21 2.51
CA LYS A 104 12.25 -14.22 1.66
C LYS A 104 13.70 -13.98 2.04
N LYS A 105 14.21 -14.60 3.10
CA LYS A 105 15.57 -14.39 3.65
C LYS A 105 15.90 -12.90 3.96
N VAL A 106 14.88 -12.10 4.19
CA VAL A 106 14.97 -10.68 4.55
C VAL A 106 13.85 -10.40 5.54
N LEU A 107 14.14 -9.64 6.58
CA LEU A 107 13.13 -9.18 7.53
C LEU A 107 12.13 -8.28 6.80
N PRO A 108 10.82 -8.51 6.95
CA PRO A 108 9.83 -7.62 6.39
C PRO A 108 9.85 -6.28 7.14
N LYS A 109 9.49 -5.23 6.42
CA LYS A 109 9.11 -3.96 7.03
C LYS A 109 7.60 -3.92 7.26
N ASP A 110 7.18 -3.10 8.20
CA ASP A 110 5.78 -2.87 8.43
C ASP A 110 5.11 -2.15 7.23
N PRO A 111 3.78 -2.02 7.17
CA PRO A 111 3.07 -1.37 6.07
C PRO A 111 3.35 0.12 5.88
N TRP A 112 4.02 0.76 6.82
CA TRP A 112 4.49 2.15 6.75
C TRP A 112 5.97 2.24 6.37
N GLY A 113 6.67 1.09 6.21
CA GLY A 113 8.07 1.01 5.79
C GLY A 113 9.07 1.04 6.94
N ASN A 114 8.63 0.87 8.19
CA ASN A 114 9.46 0.86 9.39
C ASN A 114 9.89 -0.56 9.73
N ASP A 115 10.95 -0.69 10.54
CA ASP A 115 11.37 -1.97 11.06
C ASP A 115 10.51 -2.34 12.27
N TYR A 116 10.22 -3.65 12.46
CA TYR A 116 9.57 -4.16 13.65
C TYR A 116 10.53 -4.08 14.83
N ILE A 117 9.99 -3.73 16.01
CA ILE A 117 10.73 -3.73 17.26
C ILE A 117 10.56 -5.09 17.93
N TYR A 118 11.65 -5.70 18.32
CA TYR A 118 11.70 -6.96 19.06
C TYR A 118 12.48 -6.79 20.33
N ARG A 119 11.93 -7.26 21.44
CA ARG A 119 12.60 -7.29 22.76
C ARG A 119 12.55 -8.69 23.32
N TYR A 120 13.69 -9.19 23.77
CA TYR A 120 13.81 -10.45 24.46
C TYR A 120 14.81 -10.32 25.63
N PRO A 121 14.43 -10.68 26.86
CA PRO A 121 13.08 -11.06 27.30
C PRO A 121 12.08 -9.91 27.12
N GLY A 122 10.78 -10.25 26.95
CA GLY A 122 9.70 -9.27 26.84
C GLY A 122 9.25 -8.73 28.19
N ASP A 123 8.59 -7.58 28.15
CA ASP A 123 7.91 -6.99 29.32
C ASP A 123 6.47 -7.51 29.46
N ASN A 124 5.84 -7.90 28.32
CA ASN A 124 4.43 -8.32 28.22
C ASN A 124 4.27 -9.83 28.00
N GLY A 125 5.34 -10.54 27.72
CA GLY A 125 5.34 -11.98 27.49
C GLY A 125 6.76 -12.54 27.43
N ASP A 126 6.90 -13.73 26.82
CA ASP A 126 8.22 -14.33 26.61
C ASP A 126 9.13 -13.41 25.78
N TYR A 127 8.52 -12.71 24.82
CA TYR A 127 9.13 -11.64 24.01
C TYR A 127 8.07 -10.60 23.65
N ASP A 128 8.48 -9.40 23.31
CA ASP A 128 7.64 -8.36 22.75
C ASP A 128 8.01 -8.12 21.29
N LEU A 129 7.00 -8.10 20.43
CA LEU A 129 7.14 -7.77 19.00
C LEU A 129 6.09 -6.73 18.65
N MET A 130 6.51 -5.61 18.04
CA MET A 130 5.60 -4.51 17.74
C MET A 130 5.99 -3.71 16.51
N SER A 131 5.00 -3.04 15.92
CA SER A 131 5.15 -1.92 14.99
C SER A 131 4.65 -0.65 15.67
N LEU A 132 5.39 0.43 15.57
CA LEU A 132 5.01 1.75 16.09
C LEU A 132 4.16 2.57 15.10
N GLY A 133 3.53 1.90 14.13
CA GLY A 133 2.67 2.60 13.17
C GLY A 133 3.42 3.60 12.27
N ALA A 134 2.68 4.59 11.81
CA ALA A 134 3.18 5.56 10.83
C ALA A 134 4.17 6.57 11.40
N ASP A 135 4.05 6.94 12.68
CA ASP A 135 4.82 8.02 13.30
C ASP A 135 6.09 7.55 14.04
N LYS A 136 6.31 6.23 14.17
CA LYS A 136 7.47 5.62 14.86
C LYS A 136 7.56 5.97 16.34
N SER A 137 6.45 6.27 16.97
CA SER A 137 6.38 6.69 18.37
C SER A 137 5.41 5.80 19.13
N GLU A 138 5.71 5.50 20.39
CA GLU A 138 4.82 4.69 21.23
C GLU A 138 3.50 5.40 21.47
N GLY A 139 2.39 4.65 21.33
CA GLY A 139 1.02 5.14 21.52
C GLY A 139 0.33 5.54 20.20
N GLY A 140 -0.49 6.61 20.25
CA GLY A 140 -1.20 7.13 19.08
C GLY A 140 -2.55 6.49 18.79
N GLU A 141 -3.22 7.00 17.74
CA GLU A 141 -4.51 6.52 17.26
C GLU A 141 -4.51 6.35 15.73
N GLY A 142 -5.39 5.52 15.20
CA GLY A 142 -5.52 5.28 13.77
C GLY A 142 -4.26 4.67 13.15
N GLU A 143 -3.62 5.35 12.19
CA GLU A 143 -2.36 4.90 11.58
C GLU A 143 -1.14 5.04 12.49
N GLN A 144 -1.25 5.82 13.55
CA GLN A 144 -0.20 6.03 14.54
C GLN A 144 -0.27 5.02 15.70
N LYS A 145 -1.38 4.24 15.79
CA LYS A 145 -1.54 3.25 16.86
C LYS A 145 -0.50 2.13 16.70
N ASP A 146 0.12 1.76 17.83
CA ASP A 146 0.99 0.61 17.92
C ASP A 146 0.22 -0.70 17.64
N ILE A 147 0.85 -1.60 16.91
CA ILE A 147 0.36 -2.95 16.68
C ILE A 147 1.33 -3.89 17.40
N VAL A 148 0.82 -4.62 18.38
CA VAL A 148 1.64 -5.39 19.32
C VAL A 148 1.28 -6.88 19.31
N SER A 149 2.22 -7.75 19.71
CA SER A 149 2.04 -9.21 19.69
C SER A 149 1.24 -9.78 20.85
N TRP A 150 0.96 -8.98 21.88
CA TRP A 150 0.30 -9.42 23.12
C TRP A 150 -1.16 -8.94 23.26
N GLU A 151 -1.75 -8.31 22.23
CA GLU A 151 -3.19 -7.95 22.16
C GLU A 151 -4.02 -8.98 21.40
#